data_1e740be80720af4726feb0f642950c2c
#
_entry.id   1e740be80720af4726feb0f642950c2c
#
_cell.length_a   1.000
_cell.length_b   1.000
_cell.length_c   1.000
_cell.angle_alpha   90.00
_cell.angle_beta   90.00
_cell.angle_gamma   90.00
#
_symmetry.space_group_name_H-M   'P 1'
#
loop_
_entity.id
_entity.type
_entity.pdbx_description
1 polymer ?
#
loop_
_entity_poly.entity_id
_entity_poly.type
_entity_poly.pdbx_seq_one_letter_code
_entity_poly.pdbx_strand_id
1 'polypeptide(L)' 'MKLKGTVKDWELDGLVETYHENGQLDSKGTFKDGKLNGPTERYHENGQLREKGTLKDNEKCGEWLEQGETVTYDPC' A
#
# COMPACT_ATOMS: atom_id res chain seq x y z
N MET A 1 7.39 -3.53 14.16
CA MET A 1 6.33 -3.27 13.14
C MET A 1 5.15 -4.18 13.41
N LYS A 2 3.96 -3.64 13.34
CA LYS A 2 2.73 -4.41 13.53
C LYS A 2 1.99 -4.49 12.21
N LEU A 3 1.46 -5.66 11.91
CA LEU A 3 0.68 -5.90 10.71
C LEU A 3 -0.76 -6.22 11.10
N LYS A 4 -1.70 -5.63 10.39
CA LYS A 4 -3.11 -5.94 10.53
C LYS A 4 -3.66 -6.19 9.14
N GLY A 5 -4.28 -7.35 8.95
CA GLY A 5 -4.83 -7.69 7.64
C GLY A 5 -5.71 -8.93 7.70
N THR A 6 -6.27 -9.25 6.56
CA THR A 6 -7.13 -10.41 6.39
C THR A 6 -6.36 -11.52 5.68
N VAL A 7 -6.47 -12.74 6.19
CA VAL A 7 -5.83 -13.91 5.59
C VAL A 7 -6.92 -14.88 5.13
N LYS A 8 -6.80 -15.35 3.89
CA LYS A 8 -7.69 -16.34 3.33
C LYS A 8 -6.85 -17.39 2.60
N ASP A 9 -7.10 -18.66 2.91
CA ASP A 9 -6.35 -19.78 2.30
C ASP A 9 -4.83 -19.59 2.39
N TRP A 10 -4.35 -19.13 3.57
CA TRP A 10 -2.93 -18.87 3.85
C TRP A 10 -2.34 -17.71 3.06
N GLU A 11 -3.16 -16.92 2.38
CA GLU A 11 -2.73 -15.73 1.65
C GLU A 11 -3.42 -14.48 2.20
N LEU A 12 -2.72 -13.35 2.12
CA LEU A 12 -3.32 -12.07 2.46
C LEU A 12 -4.40 -11.73 1.43
N ASP A 13 -5.59 -11.37 1.92
CA ASP A 13 -6.73 -11.04 1.06
C ASP A 13 -7.49 -9.88 1.70
N GLY A 14 -7.72 -8.83 0.92
CA GLY A 14 -8.40 -7.64 1.40
C GLY A 14 -7.44 -6.59 1.93
N LEU A 15 -7.94 -5.71 2.77
CA LEU A 15 -7.17 -4.59 3.29
C LEU A 15 -6.13 -5.06 4.29
N VAL A 16 -4.89 -4.62 4.08
CA VAL A 16 -3.76 -4.90 4.98
C VAL A 16 -3.16 -3.57 5.42
N GLU A 17 -2.90 -3.44 6.72
CA GLU A 17 -2.28 -2.25 7.29
C GLU A 17 -1.05 -2.66 8.08
N THR A 18 0.05 -1.90 7.93
CA THR A 18 1.24 -2.07 8.75
C THR A 18 1.50 -0.78 9.52
N TYR A 19 2.14 -0.89 10.68
CA TYR A 19 2.33 0.23 11.58
C TYR A 19 3.80 0.37 11.96
N HIS A 20 4.24 1.62 12.13
CA HIS A 20 5.55 1.92 12.69
C HIS A 20 5.59 1.58 14.19
N GLU A 21 6.78 1.49 14.74
CA GLU A 21 6.94 1.20 16.17
C GLU A 21 6.29 2.26 17.05
N ASN A 22 6.18 3.50 16.57
CA ASN A 22 5.51 4.57 17.32
C ASN A 22 3.99 4.49 17.28
N GLY A 23 3.43 3.47 16.60
CA GLY A 23 1.99 3.28 16.52
C GLY A 23 1.30 3.96 15.35
N GLN A 24 2.03 4.75 14.57
CA GLN A 24 1.45 5.42 13.41
C GLN A 24 1.44 4.49 12.19
N LEU A 25 0.47 4.71 11.31
CA LEU A 25 0.32 3.91 10.10
C LEU A 25 1.57 4.02 9.22
N ASP A 26 2.15 2.89 8.85
CA ASP A 26 3.29 2.80 7.93
C ASP A 26 2.80 2.66 6.49
N SER A 27 1.96 1.66 6.27
CA SER A 27 1.42 1.42 4.94
C SER A 27 0.04 0.82 5.01
N LYS A 28 -0.69 0.98 3.91
CA LYS A 28 -2.03 0.46 3.78
C LYS A 28 -2.23 0.08 2.31
N GLY A 29 -2.75 -1.11 2.07
CA GLY A 29 -2.97 -1.57 0.71
C GLY A 29 -3.98 -2.69 0.65
N THR A 30 -4.42 -3.00 -0.55
CA THR A 30 -5.38 -4.07 -0.78
C THR A 30 -4.67 -5.24 -1.44
N PHE A 31 -4.84 -6.43 -0.85
CA PHE A 31 -4.29 -7.67 -1.39
C PHE A 31 -5.38 -8.51 -2.02
N LYS A 32 -5.02 -9.20 -3.09
CA LYS A 32 -5.89 -10.18 -3.74
C LYS A 32 -5.01 -11.36 -4.17
N ASP A 33 -5.38 -12.54 -3.71
CA ASP A 33 -4.64 -13.77 -4.00
C ASP A 33 -3.15 -13.65 -3.66
N GLY A 34 -2.86 -13.00 -2.52
CA GLY A 34 -1.50 -12.84 -2.04
C GLY A 34 -0.71 -11.72 -2.70
N LYS A 35 -1.31 -10.96 -3.61
CA LYS A 35 -0.64 -9.88 -4.35
C LYS A 35 -1.31 -8.54 -4.06
N LEU A 36 -0.49 -7.47 -4.03
CA LEU A 36 -1.03 -6.12 -3.95
C LEU A 36 -1.80 -5.82 -5.24
N ASN A 37 -3.07 -5.47 -5.07
CA ASN A 37 -3.95 -5.18 -6.19
C ASN A 37 -4.98 -4.14 -5.75
N GLY A 38 -4.83 -2.91 -6.23
CA GLY A 38 -5.70 -1.80 -5.86
C GLY A 38 -4.93 -0.64 -5.23
N PRO A 39 -5.65 0.29 -4.61
CA PRO A 39 -5.02 1.48 -4.02
C PRO A 39 -4.08 1.11 -2.89
N THR A 40 -2.96 1.83 -2.80
CA THR A 40 -2.00 1.67 -1.71
C THR A 40 -1.49 3.04 -1.26
N GLU A 41 -1.13 3.14 0.02
CA GLU A 41 -0.59 4.35 0.61
C GLU A 41 0.52 3.97 1.56
N ARG A 42 1.60 4.77 1.56
CA ARG A 42 2.72 4.58 2.48
C ARG A 42 3.01 5.90 3.18
N TYR A 43 3.41 5.81 4.44
CA TYR A 43 3.61 6.98 5.29
C TYR A 43 4.96 6.94 5.97
N HIS A 44 5.49 8.13 6.27
CA HIS A 44 6.69 8.27 7.10
C HIS A 44 6.34 8.10 8.58
N GLU A 45 7.35 7.94 9.40
CA GLU A 45 7.15 7.80 10.85
C GLU A 45 6.46 9.01 11.47
N ASN A 46 6.60 10.20 10.86
CA ASN A 46 5.95 11.41 11.34
C ASN A 46 4.49 11.54 10.89
N GLY A 47 3.97 10.55 10.17
CA GLY A 47 2.59 10.54 9.71
C GLY A 47 2.36 11.21 8.36
N GLN A 48 3.38 11.77 7.74
CA GLN A 48 3.24 12.41 6.44
C GLN A 48 3.21 11.37 5.31
N LEU A 49 2.40 11.65 4.30
CA LEU A 49 2.29 10.77 3.15
C LEU A 49 3.63 10.68 2.41
N ARG A 50 4.09 9.45 2.21
CA ARG A 50 5.31 9.17 1.46
C ARG A 50 5.02 8.86 0.00
N GLU A 51 4.09 7.94 -0.25
CA GLU A 51 3.65 7.66 -1.60
C GLU A 51 2.22 7.12 -1.59
N LYS A 52 1.56 7.28 -2.73
CA LYS A 52 0.18 6.86 -2.89
C LYS A 52 -0.08 6.57 -4.35
N GLY A 53 -0.76 5.47 -4.63
CA GLY A 53 -1.12 5.11 -6.00
C GLY A 53 -1.84 3.78 -6.06
N THR A 54 -1.89 3.21 -7.27
CA THR A 54 -2.57 1.95 -7.52
C THR A 54 -1.57 0.90 -7.98
N LEU A 55 -1.70 -0.31 -7.43
CA LEU A 55 -0.92 -1.46 -7.85
C LEU A 55 -1.85 -2.46 -8.52
N LYS A 56 -1.33 -3.16 -9.51
CA LYS A 56 -2.02 -4.29 -10.15
C LYS A 56 -1.02 -5.42 -10.27
N ASP A 57 -1.32 -6.55 -9.64
CA ASP A 57 -0.42 -7.71 -9.60
C ASP A 57 0.99 -7.33 -9.15
N ASN A 58 1.10 -6.52 -8.08
CA ASN A 58 2.35 -6.00 -7.52
C ASN A 58 3.10 -5.01 -8.41
N GLU A 59 2.47 -4.53 -9.48
CA GLU A 59 3.10 -3.54 -10.37
C GLU A 59 2.39 -2.19 -10.27
N LYS A 60 3.18 -1.11 -10.28
CA LYS A 60 2.63 0.24 -10.27
C LYS A 60 1.94 0.54 -11.59
N CYS A 61 0.76 1.16 -11.52
CA CYS A 61 0.03 1.58 -12.70
C CYS A 61 -0.70 2.89 -12.45
N GLY A 62 -0.96 3.64 -13.50
CA GLY A 62 -1.66 4.91 -13.41
C GLY A 62 -0.83 6.01 -12.77
N GLU A 63 -1.49 7.00 -12.20
CA GLU A 63 -0.81 8.10 -11.54
C GLU A 63 -0.42 7.75 -10.11
N TRP A 64 0.80 8.12 -9.76
CA TRP A 64 1.35 7.93 -8.42
C TRP A 64 1.85 9.25 -7.87
N LEU A 65 1.59 9.46 -6.59
CA LEU A 65 2.22 10.54 -5.84
C LEU A 65 3.41 9.94 -5.10
N GLU A 66 4.61 10.39 -5.44
CA GLU A 66 5.85 9.87 -4.85
C GLU A 66 6.66 11.02 -4.28
N GLN A 67 6.75 11.09 -2.95
CA GLN A 67 7.51 12.11 -2.23
C GLN A 67 7.20 13.54 -2.69
N GLY A 68 5.90 13.83 -2.86
CA GLY A 68 5.45 15.16 -3.26
C GLY A 68 5.43 15.40 -4.75
N GLU A 69 5.81 14.42 -5.56
CA GLU A 69 5.80 14.53 -7.02
C GLU A 69 4.84 13.54 -7.65
N THR A 70 4.19 13.96 -8.73
CA THR A 70 3.31 13.07 -9.48
C THR A 70 4.10 12.36 -10.57
N VAL A 71 4.02 11.03 -10.57
CA VAL A 71 4.66 10.18 -11.59
C VAL A 71 3.57 9.37 -12.26
N THR A 72 3.61 9.27 -13.60
CA THR A 72 2.61 8.52 -14.36
C THR A 72 3.24 7.24 -14.90
N TYR A 73 2.58 6.12 -14.58
CA TYR A 73 2.94 4.80 -15.08
C TYR A 73 1.93 4.36 -16.13
N ASP A 74 2.15 3.23 -16.74
CA ASP A 74 1.20 2.68 -17.71
C ASP A 74 -0.18 2.51 -17.04
N PRO A 75 -1.28 2.69 -17.80
CA PRO A 75 -2.63 2.55 -17.23
C PRO A 75 -2.88 1.17 -16.63
N CYS A 76 -3.69 1.17 -15.57
CA CYS A 76 -4.10 -0.09 -14.94
C CYS A 76 -5.10 -0.92 -15.86
#